data_3115b939611df2160f73d437ec0f371e
#
_entry.id   3115b939611df2160f73d437ec0f371e
#
_cell.length_a   1.000
_cell.length_b   1.000
_cell.length_c   1.000
_cell.angle_alpha   90.00
_cell.angle_beta   90.00
_cell.angle_gamma   90.00
#
_symmetry.space_group_name_H-M   'P 1'
#
loop_
_entity.id
_entity.type
_entity.pdbx_description
1 polymer ?
#
loop_
_entity_poly.entity_id
_entity_poly.type
_entity_poly.pdbx_seq_one_letter_code
_entity_poly.pdbx_strand_id
1 'polypeptide(L)'
;GYSLNAIIDYKHPLDIFAHLIVGAEGTLAFFSDVVLDTIDDPPLKTMGLVLFDSVASSMAALPVLVNEGADAVEMLDDASLRTAQYLENPPYDHLQILDNSAALLFEFQKHQVNEIEHLTQSIPHALTLMGGRLPLGMISNDAQRLQLWNIRKGLYPTVGSMRKKGTSVITEDLCYDYRDLPKVVSELKLICQQWQYDDAVIFGHAKDGNLHFAASMDLNSIDGEKRFEGLLNDMAKLTVGKFDGSLKAEHGTGRNMAPFVEYEWGGDLYNIMWKIKNLADPNSILNPDVLLTKDNKTHVKNLKKMPLVSDEVDLCVECGFCEPVCPSKEITMTPRQRIVVQREIAGGYADPSVLDAFQYDGIETCATDGLCEIACPVNINTGTFVKWFRQKNESTIGKLISGWAANHFSFIQFLARGGLSMGKATQKILGGPALKVITRYTNKIGLSPQWNEKLPYASKPLLTIKENHGAQWVYFFG
;
A
#
# COMPACT_ATOMS: atom_id res chain seq x y z
N GLY A 1 15.08 -4.95 17.92
CA GLY A 1 16.09 -4.36 18.81
C GLY A 1 16.89 -3.28 18.10
N TYR A 2 17.72 -2.51 18.82
CA TYR A 2 18.65 -1.55 18.22
C TYR A 2 19.83 -2.24 17.54
N SER A 3 20.45 -1.58 16.55
CA SER A 3 21.64 -2.03 15.85
C SER A 3 22.90 -1.91 16.73
N LEU A 4 22.97 -2.71 17.81
CA LEU A 4 24.03 -2.63 18.81
C LEU A 4 25.44 -2.93 18.27
N ASN A 5 25.53 -3.64 17.14
CA ASN A 5 26.77 -3.89 16.40
C ASN A 5 27.49 -2.58 16.03
N ALA A 6 26.76 -1.46 15.86
CA ALA A 6 27.36 -0.15 15.62
C ALA A 6 28.43 0.25 16.65
N ILE A 7 28.28 -0.21 17.91
CA ILE A 7 29.25 0.06 18.99
C ILE A 7 30.58 -0.69 18.77
N ILE A 8 30.53 -1.81 18.05
CA ILE A 8 31.70 -2.66 17.74
C ILE A 8 32.31 -2.24 16.40
N ASP A 9 31.47 -1.96 15.40
CA ASP A 9 31.88 -1.72 14.01
C ASP A 9 32.54 -0.35 13.83
N TYR A 10 32.14 0.64 14.64
CA TYR A 10 32.61 2.02 14.55
C TYR A 10 33.37 2.45 15.78
N LYS A 11 34.35 3.37 15.60
CA LYS A 11 35.19 3.90 16.69
C LYS A 11 34.81 5.33 17.10
N HIS A 12 34.32 6.12 16.13
CA HIS A 12 33.97 7.50 16.40
C HIS A 12 32.55 7.60 16.95
N PRO A 13 32.29 8.34 18.04
CA PRO A 13 30.98 8.41 18.69
C PRO A 13 29.83 8.85 17.74
N LEU A 14 30.11 9.76 16.80
CA LEU A 14 29.11 10.22 15.85
C LEU A 14 28.74 9.11 14.84
N ASP A 15 29.70 8.32 14.39
CA ASP A 15 29.45 7.21 13.49
C ASP A 15 28.68 6.09 14.20
N ILE A 16 29.04 5.80 15.47
CA ILE A 16 28.29 4.87 16.31
C ILE A 16 26.84 5.32 16.42
N PHE A 17 26.61 6.59 16.76
CA PHE A 17 25.27 7.12 16.92
C PHE A 17 24.50 7.12 15.59
N ALA A 18 25.12 7.56 14.49
CA ALA A 18 24.50 7.56 13.16
C ALA A 18 24.01 6.18 12.74
N HIS A 19 24.75 5.10 13.08
CA HIS A 19 24.37 3.73 12.74
C HIS A 19 23.43 3.11 13.79
N LEU A 20 23.47 3.53 15.05
CA LEU A 20 22.47 3.13 16.06
C LEU A 20 21.06 3.63 15.71
N ILE A 21 20.96 4.83 15.11
CA ILE A 21 19.65 5.38 14.74
C ILE A 21 19.06 4.75 13.47
N VAL A 22 19.86 4.02 12.66
CA VAL A 22 19.34 3.20 11.56
C VAL A 22 18.52 2.06 12.15
N GLY A 23 17.24 1.97 11.76
CA GLY A 23 16.30 0.99 12.29
C GLY A 23 15.82 1.29 13.73
N ALA A 24 16.11 2.47 14.29
CA ALA A 24 15.62 2.86 15.62
C ALA A 24 14.15 3.35 15.61
N GLU A 25 13.49 3.39 14.47
CA GLU A 25 12.05 3.66 14.34
C GLU A 25 11.59 4.96 15.03
N GLY A 26 12.42 6.01 15.01
CA GLY A 26 12.13 7.29 15.65
C GLY A 26 12.16 7.27 17.17
N THR A 27 12.68 6.22 17.80
CA THR A 27 12.74 6.11 19.28
C THR A 27 13.95 6.80 19.90
N LEU A 28 15.01 7.09 19.12
CA LEU A 28 16.26 7.70 19.60
C LEU A 28 16.45 9.14 19.11
N ALA A 29 15.91 9.49 17.94
CA ALA A 29 16.09 10.80 17.33
C ALA A 29 14.98 11.11 16.34
N PHE A 30 14.84 12.40 16.00
CA PHE A 30 14.09 12.87 14.83
C PHE A 30 15.07 13.12 13.68
N PHE A 31 14.73 12.65 12.47
CA PHE A 31 15.55 12.84 11.27
C PHE A 31 15.02 14.05 10.49
N SER A 32 15.85 15.08 10.30
CA SER A 32 15.55 16.19 9.41
C SER A 32 16.05 15.91 7.98
N ASP A 33 17.22 15.32 7.90
CA ASP A 33 17.91 15.07 6.63
C ASP A 33 18.62 13.72 6.67
N VAL A 34 18.68 13.06 5.51
CA VAL A 34 19.38 11.79 5.35
C VAL A 34 20.25 11.87 4.09
N VAL A 35 21.51 11.49 4.21
CA VAL A 35 22.41 11.30 3.07
C VAL A 35 22.54 9.81 2.83
N LEU A 36 22.20 9.38 1.62
CA LEU A 36 22.23 7.97 1.21
C LEU A 36 23.29 7.78 0.13
N ASP A 37 24.04 6.69 0.23
CA ASP A 37 24.86 6.21 -0.87
C ASP A 37 23.98 5.59 -1.96
N THR A 38 24.40 5.72 -3.21
CA THR A 38 23.75 5.08 -4.34
C THR A 38 24.40 3.72 -4.61
N ILE A 39 23.58 2.77 -5.04
CA ILE A 39 24.07 1.49 -5.57
C ILE A 39 24.05 1.53 -7.08
N ASP A 40 24.88 0.69 -7.71
CA ASP A 40 24.90 0.51 -9.14
C ASP A 40 23.58 -0.09 -9.64
N ASP A 41 23.12 0.35 -10.81
CA ASP A 41 21.92 -0.18 -11.48
C ASP A 41 22.32 -0.75 -12.85
N PRO A 42 22.74 -2.02 -12.92
CA PRO A 42 23.19 -2.63 -14.17
C PRO A 42 22.08 -2.58 -15.24
N PRO A 43 22.43 -2.20 -16.49
CA PRO A 43 21.44 -1.95 -17.52
C PRO A 43 20.79 -3.22 -18.10
N LEU A 44 21.45 -4.36 -17.97
CA LEU A 44 20.97 -5.63 -18.52
C LEU A 44 20.33 -6.44 -17.40
N LYS A 45 19.04 -6.73 -17.55
CA LYS A 45 18.29 -7.47 -16.54
C LYS A 45 17.56 -8.64 -17.18
N THR A 46 17.59 -9.79 -16.51
CA THR A 46 16.80 -10.97 -16.89
C THR A 46 16.18 -11.60 -15.65
N MET A 47 14.99 -12.15 -15.80
CA MET A 47 14.20 -12.64 -14.69
C MET A 47 13.46 -13.92 -15.08
N GLY A 48 13.14 -14.75 -14.10
CA GLY A 48 12.34 -15.96 -14.30
C GLY A 48 11.42 -16.25 -13.14
N LEU A 49 10.35 -17.00 -13.43
CA LEU A 49 9.47 -17.61 -12.44
C LEU A 49 9.57 -19.12 -12.60
N VAL A 50 10.04 -19.80 -11.56
CA VAL A 50 10.13 -21.26 -11.53
C VAL A 50 9.22 -21.85 -10.47
N LEU A 51 8.39 -22.82 -10.84
CA LEU A 51 7.47 -23.52 -9.95
C LEU A 51 8.03 -24.89 -9.58
N PHE A 52 7.84 -25.26 -8.32
CA PHE A 52 8.21 -26.56 -7.74
C PHE A 52 7.00 -27.19 -7.06
N ASP A 53 6.99 -28.51 -6.96
CA ASP A 53 5.90 -29.25 -6.33
C ASP A 53 5.95 -29.18 -4.78
N SER A 54 7.00 -28.59 -4.20
CA SER A 54 7.10 -28.36 -2.76
C SER A 54 8.02 -27.19 -2.42
N VAL A 55 7.81 -26.59 -1.23
CA VAL A 55 8.73 -25.60 -0.66
C VAL A 55 10.13 -26.18 -0.48
N ALA A 56 10.25 -27.46 -0.07
CA ALA A 56 11.54 -28.11 0.08
C ALA A 56 12.32 -28.16 -1.25
N SER A 57 11.65 -28.52 -2.35
CA SER A 57 12.30 -28.55 -3.68
C SER A 57 12.68 -27.16 -4.14
N SER A 58 11.84 -26.13 -3.91
CA SER A 58 12.19 -24.76 -4.27
C SER A 58 13.41 -24.25 -3.50
N MET A 59 13.48 -24.51 -2.21
CA MET A 59 14.63 -24.10 -1.38
C MET A 59 15.90 -24.90 -1.69
N ALA A 60 15.79 -26.17 -2.12
CA ALA A 60 16.94 -26.92 -2.62
C ALA A 60 17.55 -26.31 -3.90
N ALA A 61 16.74 -25.62 -4.71
CA ALA A 61 17.17 -24.91 -5.90
C ALA A 61 17.76 -23.51 -5.64
N LEU A 62 17.47 -22.92 -4.48
CA LEU A 62 17.92 -21.56 -4.12
C LEU A 62 19.44 -21.38 -4.24
N PRO A 63 20.31 -22.31 -3.76
CA PRO A 63 21.76 -22.15 -3.89
C PRO A 63 22.25 -22.01 -5.34
N VAL A 64 21.55 -22.60 -6.31
CA VAL A 64 21.90 -22.43 -7.73
C VAL A 64 21.76 -20.96 -8.15
N LEU A 65 20.66 -20.32 -7.78
CA LEU A 65 20.42 -18.91 -8.11
C LEU A 65 21.38 -17.99 -7.35
N VAL A 66 21.63 -18.26 -6.08
CA VAL A 66 22.53 -17.46 -5.24
C VAL A 66 23.99 -17.56 -5.72
N ASN A 67 24.46 -18.76 -6.04
CA ASN A 67 25.83 -18.97 -6.51
C ASN A 67 26.11 -18.34 -7.89
N GLU A 68 25.10 -18.26 -8.75
CA GLU A 68 25.16 -17.55 -10.03
C GLU A 68 24.97 -16.03 -9.89
N GLY A 69 24.85 -15.54 -8.66
CA GLY A 69 24.76 -14.12 -8.34
C GLY A 69 23.45 -13.49 -8.72
N ALA A 70 22.33 -14.15 -8.36
CA ALA A 70 21.01 -13.54 -8.44
C ALA A 70 20.90 -12.32 -7.52
N ASP A 71 20.41 -11.21 -8.06
CA ASP A 71 20.24 -9.96 -7.32
C ASP A 71 19.03 -10.04 -6.39
N ALA A 72 17.95 -10.68 -6.83
CA ALA A 72 16.75 -10.95 -6.04
C ALA A 72 16.27 -12.40 -6.23
N VAL A 73 15.81 -13.03 -5.15
CA VAL A 73 15.08 -14.30 -5.20
C VAL A 73 13.93 -14.26 -4.20
N GLU A 74 12.70 -14.20 -4.72
CA GLU A 74 11.46 -14.17 -3.95
C GLU A 74 10.84 -15.56 -3.89
N MET A 75 10.44 -16.00 -2.70
CA MET A 75 9.65 -17.21 -2.50
C MET A 75 8.16 -16.87 -2.44
N LEU A 76 7.33 -17.67 -3.10
CA LEU A 76 5.87 -17.62 -3.06
C LEU A 76 5.36 -19.03 -2.73
N ASP A 77 4.59 -19.17 -1.66
CA ASP A 77 3.95 -20.46 -1.34
C ASP A 77 2.71 -20.71 -2.23
N ASP A 78 2.10 -21.87 -2.10
CA ASP A 78 0.91 -22.25 -2.88
C ASP A 78 -0.29 -21.34 -2.65
N ALA A 79 -0.49 -20.84 -1.43
CA ALA A 79 -1.54 -19.88 -1.13
C ALA A 79 -1.28 -18.53 -1.81
N SER A 80 -0.02 -18.05 -1.80
CA SER A 80 0.41 -16.85 -2.52
C SER A 80 0.21 -16.99 -4.04
N LEU A 81 0.57 -18.14 -4.60
CA LEU A 81 0.42 -18.43 -6.03
C LEU A 81 -1.06 -18.45 -6.44
N ARG A 82 -1.94 -19.09 -5.66
CA ARG A 82 -3.38 -19.06 -5.89
C ARG A 82 -3.95 -17.65 -5.77
N THR A 83 -3.53 -16.90 -4.78
CA THR A 83 -3.94 -15.50 -4.60
C THR A 83 -3.53 -14.66 -5.80
N ALA A 84 -2.32 -14.84 -6.32
CA ALA A 84 -1.85 -14.09 -7.48
C ALA A 84 -2.57 -14.45 -8.79
N GLN A 85 -3.27 -15.60 -8.89
CA GLN A 85 -4.12 -15.92 -10.03
C GLN A 85 -5.35 -15.00 -10.16
N TYR A 86 -5.74 -14.29 -9.10
CA TYR A 86 -6.79 -13.27 -9.15
C TYR A 86 -6.33 -11.91 -9.67
N LEU A 87 -5.02 -11.73 -9.90
CA LEU A 87 -4.50 -10.53 -10.55
C LEU A 87 -4.89 -10.49 -12.03
N GLU A 88 -4.91 -9.30 -12.61
CA GLU A 88 -5.20 -9.14 -14.03
C GLU A 88 -4.09 -9.76 -14.89
N ASN A 89 -4.46 -10.75 -15.72
CA ASN A 89 -3.55 -11.46 -16.63
C ASN A 89 -2.33 -12.11 -15.96
N PRO A 90 -2.49 -12.99 -14.98
CA PRO A 90 -1.36 -13.70 -14.38
C PRO A 90 -0.70 -14.60 -15.43
N PRO A 91 0.64 -14.65 -15.50
CA PRO A 91 1.34 -15.38 -16.56
C PRO A 91 1.24 -16.90 -16.41
N TYR A 92 0.60 -17.41 -15.37
CA TYR A 92 0.42 -18.83 -15.06
C TYR A 92 -1.02 -19.20 -14.67
N ASP A 93 -2.01 -18.45 -15.16
CA ASP A 93 -3.44 -18.67 -14.91
C ASP A 93 -3.92 -20.09 -15.31
N HIS A 94 -3.29 -20.65 -16.36
CA HIS A 94 -3.55 -21.98 -16.87
C HIS A 94 -2.87 -23.11 -16.10
N LEU A 95 -2.00 -22.79 -15.12
CA LEU A 95 -1.29 -23.80 -14.36
C LEU A 95 -2.08 -24.24 -13.13
N GLN A 96 -2.16 -25.54 -12.88
CA GLN A 96 -2.69 -26.08 -11.65
C GLN A 96 -1.67 -25.89 -10.53
N ILE A 97 -2.05 -25.15 -9.49
CA ILE A 97 -1.24 -24.96 -8.28
C ILE A 97 -1.60 -26.08 -7.30
N LEU A 98 -0.64 -26.97 -7.07
CA LEU A 98 -0.80 -28.08 -6.12
C LEU A 98 -0.62 -27.58 -4.68
N ASP A 99 -1.21 -28.30 -3.72
CA ASP A 99 -0.99 -28.04 -2.30
C ASP A 99 0.48 -28.22 -1.94
N ASN A 100 1.01 -27.32 -1.09
CA ASN A 100 2.42 -27.24 -0.69
C ASN A 100 3.42 -26.94 -1.82
N SER A 101 2.97 -26.65 -3.04
CA SER A 101 3.87 -26.16 -4.08
C SER A 101 4.44 -24.78 -3.71
N ALA A 102 5.52 -24.40 -4.35
CA ALA A 102 6.10 -23.07 -4.19
C ALA A 102 6.75 -22.61 -5.50
N ALA A 103 6.93 -21.29 -5.63
CA ALA A 103 7.71 -20.73 -6.72
C ALA A 103 8.86 -19.88 -6.20
N LEU A 104 9.90 -19.76 -7.03
CA LEU A 104 10.93 -18.74 -6.92
C LEU A 104 10.80 -17.77 -8.09
N LEU A 105 10.60 -16.51 -7.78
CA LEU A 105 10.72 -15.39 -8.71
C LEU A 105 12.10 -14.80 -8.51
N PHE A 106 12.92 -14.74 -9.56
CA PHE A 106 14.32 -14.34 -9.43
C PHE A 106 14.74 -13.38 -10.54
N GLU A 107 15.68 -12.49 -10.23
CA GLU A 107 16.24 -11.51 -11.18
C GLU A 107 17.77 -11.51 -11.11
N PHE A 108 18.39 -11.40 -12.29
CA PHE A 108 19.82 -11.13 -12.47
C PHE A 108 20.00 -9.78 -13.14
N GLN A 109 20.96 -9.00 -12.67
CA GLN A 109 21.34 -7.71 -13.22
C GLN A 109 22.85 -7.72 -13.56
N LYS A 110 23.22 -7.41 -14.80
CA LYS A 110 24.60 -7.51 -15.28
C LYS A 110 24.95 -6.33 -16.19
N HIS A 111 26.26 -6.08 -16.33
CA HIS A 111 26.79 -5.06 -17.25
C HIS A 111 27.09 -5.60 -18.65
N GLN A 112 27.34 -6.89 -18.78
CA GLN A 112 27.81 -7.49 -20.04
C GLN A 112 26.77 -8.44 -20.62
N VAL A 113 26.61 -8.38 -21.93
CA VAL A 113 25.65 -9.20 -22.69
C VAL A 113 25.92 -10.68 -22.55
N ASN A 114 27.21 -11.09 -22.64
CA ASN A 114 27.62 -12.48 -22.54
C ASN A 114 27.25 -13.11 -21.17
N GLU A 115 27.23 -12.34 -20.09
CA GLU A 115 26.79 -12.83 -18.77
C GLU A 115 25.30 -13.15 -18.78
N ILE A 116 24.46 -12.26 -19.34
CA ILE A 116 23.02 -12.49 -19.47
C ILE A 116 22.72 -13.66 -20.41
N GLU A 117 23.43 -13.79 -21.53
CA GLU A 117 23.30 -14.92 -22.48
C GLU A 117 23.61 -16.24 -21.79
N HIS A 118 24.71 -16.29 -21.02
CA HIS A 118 25.07 -17.47 -20.24
C HIS A 118 23.99 -17.87 -19.25
N LEU A 119 23.52 -16.92 -18.42
CA LEU A 119 22.47 -17.15 -17.43
C LEU A 119 21.14 -17.59 -18.06
N THR A 120 20.80 -17.01 -19.20
CA THR A 120 19.56 -17.36 -19.92
C THR A 120 19.56 -18.81 -20.42
N GLN A 121 20.74 -19.39 -20.66
CA GLN A 121 20.89 -20.78 -21.09
C GLN A 121 21.09 -21.74 -19.91
N SER A 122 21.96 -21.39 -18.97
CA SER A 122 22.37 -22.29 -17.87
C SER A 122 21.32 -22.46 -16.79
N ILE A 123 20.66 -21.36 -16.36
CA ILE A 123 19.71 -21.37 -15.24
C ILE A 123 18.47 -22.22 -15.52
N PRO A 124 17.75 -22.10 -16.68
CA PRO A 124 16.61 -22.95 -16.96
C PRO A 124 16.94 -24.45 -16.96
N HIS A 125 18.12 -24.79 -17.51
CA HIS A 125 18.57 -26.17 -17.55
C HIS A 125 18.82 -26.72 -16.12
N ALA A 126 19.57 -25.98 -15.30
CA ALA A 126 19.86 -26.38 -13.92
C ALA A 126 18.60 -26.54 -13.07
N LEU A 127 17.68 -25.56 -13.15
CA LEU A 127 16.42 -25.61 -12.39
C LEU A 127 15.50 -26.75 -12.85
N THR A 128 15.46 -27.04 -14.16
CA THR A 128 14.65 -28.15 -14.69
C THR A 128 15.18 -29.51 -14.21
N LEU A 129 16.51 -29.69 -14.12
CA LEU A 129 17.11 -30.90 -13.56
C LEU A 129 16.74 -31.12 -12.08
N MET A 130 16.40 -30.05 -11.36
CA MET A 130 15.92 -30.09 -9.96
C MET A 130 14.39 -30.21 -9.85
N GLY A 131 13.68 -30.44 -10.95
CA GLY A 131 12.22 -30.58 -10.97
C GLY A 131 11.47 -29.26 -11.09
N GLY A 132 12.17 -28.15 -11.36
CA GLY A 132 11.58 -26.84 -11.59
C GLY A 132 10.91 -26.73 -12.96
N ARG A 133 9.77 -26.03 -13.00
CA ARG A 133 9.03 -25.72 -14.23
C ARG A 133 9.06 -24.22 -14.45
N LEU A 134 9.61 -23.75 -15.57
CA LEU A 134 9.68 -22.35 -15.94
C LEU A 134 8.65 -22.07 -17.06
N PRO A 135 7.41 -21.68 -16.74
CA PRO A 135 6.34 -21.54 -17.72
C PRO A 135 6.62 -20.47 -18.78
N LEU A 136 7.47 -19.49 -18.47
CA LEU A 136 7.80 -18.36 -19.33
C LEU A 136 9.26 -18.35 -19.79
N GLY A 137 10.08 -19.31 -19.32
CA GLY A 137 11.54 -19.25 -19.50
C GLY A 137 12.16 -18.03 -18.80
N MET A 138 13.26 -17.52 -19.38
CA MET A 138 13.91 -16.30 -18.92
C MET A 138 13.39 -15.09 -19.71
N ILE A 139 13.14 -13.99 -19.01
CA ILE A 139 12.52 -12.78 -19.55
C ILE A 139 13.46 -11.59 -19.36
N SER A 140 13.82 -10.94 -20.48
CA SER A 140 14.62 -9.71 -20.46
C SER A 140 13.83 -8.47 -20.91
N ASN A 141 12.62 -8.63 -21.44
CA ASN A 141 11.75 -7.51 -21.83
C ASN A 141 11.19 -6.79 -20.61
N ASP A 142 11.38 -5.47 -20.55
CA ASP A 142 11.01 -4.65 -19.37
C ASP A 142 9.51 -4.73 -19.02
N ALA A 143 8.62 -4.72 -20.00
CA ALA A 143 7.18 -4.79 -19.74
C ALA A 143 6.79 -6.14 -19.14
N GLN A 144 7.35 -7.24 -19.63
CA GLN A 144 7.09 -8.58 -19.10
C GLN A 144 7.75 -8.77 -17.72
N ARG A 145 8.96 -8.22 -17.49
CA ARG A 145 9.58 -8.23 -16.15
C ARG A 145 8.72 -7.46 -15.14
N LEU A 146 8.18 -6.31 -15.53
CA LEU A 146 7.27 -5.54 -14.67
C LEU A 146 6.01 -6.34 -14.34
N GLN A 147 5.44 -7.13 -15.26
CA GLN A 147 4.32 -8.02 -14.98
C GLN A 147 4.67 -9.07 -13.91
N LEU A 148 5.86 -9.67 -13.98
CA LEU A 148 6.30 -10.61 -12.95
C LEU A 148 6.48 -9.94 -11.58
N TRP A 149 7.09 -8.76 -11.54
CA TRP A 149 7.20 -8.00 -10.29
C TRP A 149 5.83 -7.58 -9.72
N ASN A 150 4.85 -7.32 -10.59
CA ASN A 150 3.49 -6.99 -10.15
C ASN A 150 2.80 -8.16 -9.45
N ILE A 151 3.16 -9.41 -9.76
CA ILE A 151 2.70 -10.57 -8.99
C ILE A 151 3.10 -10.40 -7.51
N ARG A 152 4.39 -10.18 -7.26
CA ARG A 152 4.92 -10.02 -5.90
C ARG A 152 4.34 -8.80 -5.19
N LYS A 153 4.32 -7.64 -5.87
CA LYS A 153 3.80 -6.38 -5.31
C LYS A 153 2.29 -6.41 -5.08
N GLY A 154 1.56 -7.18 -5.88
CA GLY A 154 0.11 -7.31 -5.81
C GLY A 154 -0.41 -8.24 -4.72
N LEU A 155 0.43 -9.07 -4.08
CA LEU A 155 -0.03 -10.07 -3.10
C LEU A 155 -0.75 -9.44 -1.91
N TYR A 156 -0.14 -8.48 -1.23
CA TYR A 156 -0.74 -7.84 -0.05
C TYR A 156 -2.08 -7.16 -0.36
N PRO A 157 -2.21 -6.32 -1.40
CA PRO A 157 -3.50 -5.76 -1.78
C PRO A 157 -4.53 -6.83 -2.17
N THR A 158 -4.13 -7.91 -2.82
CA THR A 158 -5.04 -8.99 -3.24
C THR A 158 -5.58 -9.76 -2.03
N VAL A 159 -4.73 -10.14 -1.07
CA VAL A 159 -5.18 -10.69 0.22
C VAL A 159 -6.19 -9.74 0.87
N GLY A 160 -5.87 -8.45 0.86
CA GLY A 160 -6.77 -7.41 1.36
C GLY A 160 -8.13 -7.37 0.65
N SER A 161 -8.16 -7.61 -0.66
CA SER A 161 -9.41 -7.60 -1.44
C SER A 161 -10.29 -8.81 -1.18
N MET A 162 -9.70 -9.95 -0.84
CA MET A 162 -10.40 -11.21 -0.58
C MET A 162 -10.89 -11.34 0.87
N ARG A 163 -10.42 -10.47 1.76
CA ARG A 163 -10.76 -10.53 3.18
C ARG A 163 -12.25 -10.28 3.44
N LYS A 164 -12.73 -10.78 4.57
CA LYS A 164 -14.06 -10.42 5.08
C LYS A 164 -14.08 -8.92 5.43
N LYS A 165 -15.17 -8.23 5.07
CA LYS A 165 -15.36 -6.82 5.47
C LYS A 165 -15.28 -6.68 6.98
N GLY A 166 -14.66 -5.61 7.46
CA GLY A 166 -14.45 -5.35 8.88
C GLY A 166 -13.23 -6.06 9.49
N THR A 167 -12.50 -6.88 8.74
CA THR A 167 -11.21 -7.46 9.19
C THR A 167 -10.04 -6.59 8.76
N SER A 168 -8.91 -6.73 9.44
CA SER A 168 -7.63 -6.10 9.07
C SER A 168 -6.70 -7.11 8.42
N VAL A 169 -5.90 -6.69 7.44
CA VAL A 169 -4.77 -7.49 6.98
C VAL A 169 -3.59 -7.22 7.90
N ILE A 170 -3.04 -8.26 8.47
CA ILE A 170 -1.81 -8.19 9.28
C ILE A 170 -0.70 -8.88 8.50
N THR A 171 0.47 -8.30 8.54
CA THR A 171 1.70 -8.88 8.01
C THR A 171 2.78 -8.76 9.07
N GLU A 172 3.66 -9.78 9.15
CA GLU A 172 4.84 -9.76 10.00
C GLU A 172 6.08 -10.12 9.17
N ASP A 173 7.23 -9.88 9.76
CA ASP A 173 8.53 -9.86 9.09
C ASP A 173 9.53 -10.66 9.90
N LEU A 174 9.81 -11.88 9.48
CA LEU A 174 10.63 -12.85 10.19
C LEU A 174 11.86 -13.23 9.36
N CYS A 175 13.00 -13.45 10.00
CA CYS A 175 14.22 -13.84 9.31
C CYS A 175 14.84 -15.10 9.90
N TYR A 176 15.32 -15.99 9.01
CA TYR A 176 15.88 -17.28 9.34
C TYR A 176 17.11 -17.60 8.49
N ASP A 177 17.86 -18.59 8.89
CA ASP A 177 18.79 -19.22 7.95
C ASP A 177 17.99 -19.79 6.77
N TYR A 178 18.37 -19.44 5.55
CA TYR A 178 17.63 -19.88 4.35
C TYR A 178 17.52 -21.42 4.24
N ARG A 179 18.44 -22.18 4.86
CA ARG A 179 18.44 -23.64 4.89
C ARG A 179 17.29 -24.22 5.73
N ASP A 180 16.77 -23.45 6.68
CA ASP A 180 15.66 -23.85 7.53
C ASP A 180 14.29 -23.47 6.96
N LEU A 181 14.23 -22.63 5.91
CA LEU A 181 12.97 -22.16 5.32
C LEU A 181 11.96 -23.26 4.99
N PRO A 182 12.33 -24.46 4.46
CA PRO A 182 11.35 -25.52 4.23
C PRO A 182 10.59 -25.96 5.48
N LYS A 183 11.31 -26.08 6.60
CA LYS A 183 10.71 -26.45 7.89
C LYS A 183 9.92 -25.30 8.49
N VAL A 184 10.50 -24.10 8.44
CA VAL A 184 9.86 -22.88 8.95
C VAL A 184 8.52 -22.65 8.26
N VAL A 185 8.45 -22.66 6.93
CA VAL A 185 7.19 -22.44 6.19
C VAL A 185 6.14 -23.49 6.58
N SER A 186 6.54 -24.76 6.70
CA SER A 186 5.62 -25.82 7.12
C SER A 186 5.06 -25.59 8.51
N GLU A 187 5.90 -25.18 9.46
CA GLU A 187 5.47 -24.92 10.84
C GLU A 187 4.69 -23.63 11.00
N LEU A 188 5.05 -22.58 10.26
CA LEU A 188 4.25 -21.35 10.21
C LEU A 188 2.84 -21.62 9.69
N LYS A 189 2.69 -22.44 8.65
CA LYS A 189 1.36 -22.86 8.17
C LYS A 189 0.56 -23.58 9.24
N LEU A 190 1.18 -24.49 10.00
CA LEU A 190 0.51 -25.18 11.11
C LEU A 190 0.08 -24.22 12.22
N ILE A 191 0.93 -23.24 12.57
CA ILE A 191 0.58 -22.21 13.56
C ILE A 191 -0.59 -21.35 13.05
N CYS A 192 -0.57 -20.93 11.79
CA CYS A 192 -1.68 -20.19 11.20
C CYS A 192 -2.99 -21.00 11.25
N GLN A 193 -2.96 -22.28 10.89
CA GLN A 193 -4.12 -23.17 10.96
C GLN A 193 -4.61 -23.37 12.41
N GLN A 194 -3.71 -23.57 13.37
CA GLN A 194 -4.05 -23.69 14.80
C GLN A 194 -4.85 -22.48 15.29
N TRP A 195 -4.48 -21.28 14.82
CA TRP A 195 -5.16 -20.04 15.17
C TRP A 195 -6.26 -19.64 14.19
N GLN A 196 -6.67 -20.56 13.28
CA GLN A 196 -7.77 -20.37 12.32
C GLN A 196 -7.53 -19.21 11.33
N TYR A 197 -6.30 -19.10 10.85
CA TYR A 197 -5.91 -18.19 9.77
C TYR A 197 -5.56 -19.02 8.53
N ASP A 198 -6.57 -19.74 7.99
CA ASP A 198 -6.41 -20.64 6.85
C ASP A 198 -6.18 -19.89 5.51
N ASP A 199 -6.45 -18.59 5.48
CA ASP A 199 -6.22 -17.69 4.35
C ASP A 199 -4.82 -17.05 4.37
N ALA A 200 -3.97 -17.42 5.32
CA ALA A 200 -2.61 -16.89 5.41
C ALA A 200 -1.78 -17.27 4.18
N VAL A 201 -1.10 -16.29 3.61
CA VAL A 201 -0.11 -16.46 2.55
C VAL A 201 1.29 -16.22 3.10
N ILE A 202 2.27 -17.03 2.64
CA ILE A 202 3.68 -16.91 3.05
C ILE A 202 4.53 -16.66 1.82
N PHE A 203 5.28 -15.57 1.86
CA PHE A 203 6.16 -15.14 0.78
C PHE A 203 7.37 -14.40 1.37
N GLY A 204 8.40 -14.13 0.57
CA GLY A 204 9.51 -13.31 1.07
C GLY A 204 10.80 -13.47 0.28
N HIS A 205 11.82 -12.77 0.75
CA HIS A 205 13.14 -12.70 0.15
C HIS A 205 13.97 -13.93 0.50
N ALA A 206 13.75 -15.02 -0.25
CA ALA A 206 14.33 -16.34 0.05
C ALA A 206 15.86 -16.31 0.13
N LYS A 207 16.52 -15.50 -0.71
CA LYS A 207 17.98 -15.32 -0.71
C LYS A 207 18.50 -14.86 0.66
N ASP A 208 17.74 -14.01 1.34
CA ASP A 208 18.11 -13.36 2.59
C ASP A 208 17.47 -14.06 3.82
N GLY A 209 16.75 -15.18 3.59
CA GLY A 209 16.05 -15.90 4.66
C GLY A 209 14.87 -15.16 5.26
N ASN A 210 14.44 -14.07 4.64
CA ASN A 210 13.34 -13.24 5.13
C ASN A 210 12.01 -13.76 4.61
N LEU A 211 11.07 -13.97 5.53
CA LEU A 211 9.71 -14.37 5.25
C LEU A 211 8.71 -13.38 5.79
N HIS A 212 7.73 -13.08 4.98
CA HIS A 212 6.51 -12.38 5.37
C HIS A 212 5.34 -13.35 5.38
N PHE A 213 4.37 -13.12 6.25
CA PHE A 213 3.05 -13.67 6.07
C PHE A 213 2.02 -12.54 6.01
N ALA A 214 0.89 -12.80 5.36
CA ALA A 214 -0.25 -11.90 5.41
C ALA A 214 -1.52 -12.73 5.63
N ALA A 215 -2.35 -12.30 6.57
CA ALA A 215 -3.60 -12.96 6.90
C ALA A 215 -4.69 -11.94 7.28
N SER A 216 -5.95 -12.33 7.10
CA SER A 216 -7.10 -11.51 7.49
C SER A 216 -7.49 -11.75 8.93
N MET A 217 -7.46 -10.73 9.77
CA MET A 217 -7.70 -10.83 11.20
C MET A 217 -8.88 -9.96 11.65
N ASP A 218 -9.78 -10.54 12.45
CA ASP A 218 -10.83 -9.79 13.13
C ASP A 218 -10.29 -9.19 14.44
N LEU A 219 -9.90 -7.94 14.39
CA LEU A 219 -9.43 -7.19 15.55
C LEU A 219 -10.57 -6.42 16.27
N ASN A 220 -11.83 -6.67 15.89
CA ASN A 220 -12.98 -6.01 16.53
C ASN A 220 -13.59 -6.84 17.67
N SER A 221 -13.26 -8.12 17.77
CA SER A 221 -13.79 -9.05 18.76
C SER A 221 -12.74 -9.50 19.77
N ILE A 222 -13.18 -9.84 21.00
CA ILE A 222 -12.31 -10.38 22.06
C ILE A 222 -11.66 -11.70 21.61
N ASP A 223 -12.38 -12.52 20.85
CA ASP A 223 -11.86 -13.80 20.34
C ASP A 223 -10.77 -13.54 19.28
N GLY A 224 -10.99 -12.60 18.39
CA GLY A 224 -10.00 -12.18 17.40
C GLY A 224 -8.73 -11.63 18.03
N GLU A 225 -8.86 -10.79 19.06
CA GLU A 225 -7.70 -10.30 19.83
C GLU A 225 -6.91 -11.44 20.48
N LYS A 226 -7.59 -12.42 21.09
CA LYS A 226 -6.93 -13.62 21.68
C LYS A 226 -6.22 -14.47 20.63
N ARG A 227 -6.84 -14.67 19.47
CA ARG A 227 -6.23 -15.43 18.36
C ARG A 227 -4.98 -14.72 17.84
N PHE A 228 -5.06 -13.41 17.67
CA PHE A 228 -3.92 -12.60 17.27
C PHE A 228 -2.77 -12.69 18.28
N GLU A 229 -3.05 -12.51 19.57
CA GLU A 229 -2.05 -12.65 20.64
C GLU A 229 -1.40 -14.04 20.63
N GLY A 230 -2.22 -15.09 20.52
CA GLY A 230 -1.74 -16.46 20.48
C GLY A 230 -0.84 -16.73 19.28
N LEU A 231 -1.24 -16.27 18.10
CA LEU A 231 -0.45 -16.36 16.88
C LEU A 231 0.94 -15.74 17.07
N LEU A 232 1.03 -14.48 17.50
CA LEU A 232 2.31 -13.79 17.68
C LEU A 232 3.18 -14.47 18.74
N ASN A 233 2.62 -14.94 19.84
CA ASN A 233 3.35 -15.67 20.87
C ASN A 233 3.96 -16.98 20.32
N ASP A 234 3.20 -17.76 19.55
CA ASP A 234 3.69 -19.03 19.01
C ASP A 234 4.69 -18.79 17.85
N MET A 235 4.51 -17.74 17.06
CA MET A 235 5.49 -17.30 16.06
C MET A 235 6.81 -16.87 16.70
N ALA A 236 6.77 -16.11 17.80
CA ALA A 236 7.98 -15.70 18.52
C ALA A 236 8.72 -16.92 19.09
N LYS A 237 8.00 -17.90 19.66
CA LYS A 237 8.61 -19.16 20.15
C LYS A 237 9.23 -19.99 19.02
N LEU A 238 8.54 -20.07 17.88
CA LEU A 238 9.06 -20.77 16.70
C LEU A 238 10.34 -20.09 16.22
N THR A 239 10.28 -18.79 16.00
CA THR A 239 11.38 -18.01 15.40
C THR A 239 12.60 -18.02 16.29
N VAL A 240 12.48 -17.54 17.51
CA VAL A 240 13.62 -17.40 18.44
C VAL A 240 13.99 -18.73 19.09
N GLY A 241 12.98 -19.42 19.63
CA GLY A 241 13.23 -20.58 20.48
C GLY A 241 13.63 -21.85 19.72
N LYS A 242 13.19 -22.03 18.48
CA LYS A 242 13.45 -23.25 17.70
C LYS A 242 14.45 -23.05 16.59
N PHE A 243 14.39 -21.94 15.87
CA PHE A 243 15.20 -21.71 14.67
C PHE A 243 16.29 -20.65 14.84
N ASP A 244 16.45 -20.08 16.03
CA ASP A 244 17.44 -19.02 16.32
C ASP A 244 17.35 -17.86 15.29
N GLY A 245 16.11 -17.57 14.89
CA GLY A 245 15.79 -16.54 13.92
C GLY A 245 15.54 -15.17 14.53
N SER A 246 15.33 -14.17 13.71
CA SER A 246 15.01 -12.80 14.12
C SER A 246 13.54 -12.47 13.90
N LEU A 247 12.96 -11.76 14.87
CA LEU A 247 11.59 -11.25 14.83
C LEU A 247 11.43 -9.97 14.00
N LYS A 248 12.47 -9.55 13.32
CA LYS A 248 12.45 -8.50 12.30
C LYS A 248 13.52 -8.75 11.25
N ALA A 249 13.26 -8.36 10.02
CA ALA A 249 14.25 -8.28 8.96
C ALA A 249 14.32 -6.86 8.37
N GLU A 250 13.26 -6.41 7.69
CA GLU A 250 13.22 -5.10 7.01
C GLU A 250 12.11 -4.16 7.51
N HIS A 251 11.00 -4.68 8.05
CA HIS A 251 9.85 -3.85 8.45
C HIS A 251 10.03 -3.18 9.82
N GLY A 252 11.06 -3.55 10.57
CA GLY A 252 11.28 -3.08 11.93
C GLY A 252 10.54 -3.90 12.99
N THR A 253 10.83 -3.62 14.26
CA THR A 253 10.23 -4.31 15.41
C THR A 253 8.80 -3.82 15.68
N GLY A 254 8.56 -2.52 15.49
CA GLY A 254 7.27 -1.90 15.74
C GLY A 254 6.77 -2.09 17.17
N ARG A 255 5.45 -2.03 17.34
CA ARG A 255 4.76 -2.36 18.59
C ARG A 255 4.46 -3.86 18.70
N ASN A 256 4.29 -4.53 17.57
CA ASN A 256 3.89 -5.94 17.54
C ASN A 256 4.97 -6.84 18.15
N MET A 257 6.23 -6.60 17.78
CA MET A 257 7.35 -7.43 18.26
C MET A 257 8.08 -6.83 19.46
N ALA A 258 7.77 -5.59 19.89
CA ALA A 258 8.40 -4.95 21.05
C ALA A 258 8.36 -5.80 22.35
N PRO A 259 7.24 -6.51 22.69
CA PRO A 259 7.21 -7.37 23.88
C PRO A 259 8.15 -8.58 23.83
N PHE A 260 8.62 -8.96 22.66
CA PHE A 260 9.46 -10.14 22.45
C PHE A 260 10.95 -9.83 22.32
N VAL A 261 11.35 -8.55 22.28
CA VAL A 261 12.74 -8.14 22.09
C VAL A 261 13.67 -8.66 23.19
N GLU A 262 13.21 -8.67 24.46
CA GLU A 262 14.00 -9.25 25.56
C GLU A 262 14.17 -10.77 25.36
N TYR A 263 13.16 -11.46 24.87
CA TYR A 263 13.25 -12.90 24.57
C TYR A 263 14.23 -13.19 23.42
N GLU A 264 14.25 -12.35 22.39
CA GLU A 264 15.16 -12.49 21.23
C GLU A 264 16.62 -12.16 21.60
N TRP A 265 16.85 -11.06 22.35
CA TRP A 265 18.20 -10.53 22.57
C TRP A 265 18.81 -10.91 23.92
N GLY A 266 18.01 -11.43 24.83
CA GLY A 266 18.41 -11.67 26.23
C GLY A 266 18.45 -10.40 27.09
N GLY A 267 18.35 -10.60 28.40
CA GLY A 267 18.21 -9.49 29.34
C GLY A 267 19.38 -8.50 29.36
N ASP A 268 20.60 -8.95 29.13
CA ASP A 268 21.79 -8.07 29.16
C ASP A 268 21.78 -7.08 28.02
N LEU A 269 21.57 -7.53 26.78
CA LEU A 269 21.49 -6.66 25.60
C LEU A 269 20.24 -5.77 25.64
N TYR A 270 19.11 -6.31 26.11
CA TYR A 270 17.89 -5.53 26.30
C TYR A 270 18.09 -4.39 27.31
N ASN A 271 18.82 -4.63 28.41
CA ASN A 271 19.17 -3.59 29.36
C ASN A 271 20.10 -2.52 28.76
N ILE A 272 21.02 -2.89 27.88
CA ILE A 272 21.86 -1.94 27.14
C ILE A 272 20.98 -1.07 26.23
N MET A 273 20.03 -1.66 25.51
CA MET A 273 19.09 -0.90 24.67
C MET A 273 18.30 0.12 25.49
N TRP A 274 17.81 -0.26 26.68
CA TRP A 274 17.14 0.68 27.59
C TRP A 274 18.05 1.81 28.09
N LYS A 275 19.33 1.52 28.35
CA LYS A 275 20.29 2.58 28.72
C LYS A 275 20.49 3.55 27.56
N ILE A 276 20.62 3.08 26.32
CA ILE A 276 20.72 3.93 25.13
C ILE A 276 19.45 4.78 24.96
N LYS A 277 18.28 4.16 25.09
CA LYS A 277 16.98 4.86 25.00
C LYS A 277 16.88 5.97 26.04
N ASN A 278 17.18 5.68 27.31
CA ASN A 278 17.09 6.65 28.39
C ASN A 278 18.14 7.78 28.28
N LEU A 279 19.29 7.52 27.66
CA LEU A 279 20.28 8.53 27.35
C LEU A 279 19.85 9.49 26.26
N ALA A 280 19.26 8.95 25.19
CA ALA A 280 18.79 9.73 24.03
C ALA A 280 17.45 10.43 24.30
N ASP A 281 16.56 9.78 25.05
CA ASP A 281 15.19 10.24 25.33
C ASP A 281 14.82 10.04 26.82
N PRO A 282 15.39 10.84 27.73
CA PRO A 282 15.16 10.69 29.17
C PRO A 282 13.71 10.90 29.60
N ASN A 283 12.92 11.60 28.79
CA ASN A 283 11.51 11.88 29.08
C ASN A 283 10.55 10.91 28.38
N SER A 284 11.05 9.92 27.65
CA SER A 284 10.25 8.94 26.89
C SER A 284 9.18 9.57 25.98
N ILE A 285 9.56 10.63 25.26
CA ILE A 285 8.69 11.37 24.32
C ILE A 285 8.73 10.73 22.93
N LEU A 286 9.90 10.20 22.55
CA LEU A 286 10.15 9.69 21.20
C LEU A 286 9.56 8.29 21.05
N ASN A 287 8.48 8.18 20.31
CA ASN A 287 7.81 6.95 19.87
C ASN A 287 7.71 5.87 20.97
N PRO A 288 6.99 6.12 22.08
CA PRO A 288 6.93 5.20 23.21
C PRO A 288 6.31 3.85 22.83
N ASP A 289 6.74 2.77 23.48
CA ASP A 289 6.30 1.40 23.28
C ASP A 289 6.57 0.83 21.88
N VAL A 290 7.38 1.50 21.08
CA VAL A 290 7.92 0.97 19.83
C VAL A 290 9.32 0.47 20.08
N LEU A 291 9.66 -0.69 19.56
CA LEU A 291 10.94 -1.38 19.66
C LEU A 291 11.29 -1.84 21.09
N LEU A 292 11.08 -1.03 22.09
CA LEU A 292 11.23 -1.36 23.50
C LEU A 292 9.97 -1.01 24.28
N THR A 293 9.49 -1.93 25.11
CA THR A 293 8.33 -1.71 25.96
C THR A 293 8.50 -2.40 27.32
N LYS A 294 7.92 -1.85 28.36
CA LYS A 294 7.76 -2.51 29.67
C LYS A 294 6.43 -3.24 29.78
N ASP A 295 5.56 -3.09 28.79
CA ASP A 295 4.25 -3.66 28.75
C ASP A 295 4.22 -4.87 27.78
N ASN A 296 4.23 -6.06 28.34
CA ASN A 296 4.20 -7.32 27.59
C ASN A 296 2.90 -7.55 26.78
N LYS A 297 1.92 -6.66 26.90
CA LYS A 297 0.64 -6.64 26.18
C LYS A 297 0.50 -5.47 25.21
N THR A 298 1.56 -4.72 24.93
CA THR A 298 1.52 -3.55 24.06
C THR A 298 0.99 -3.90 22.66
N HIS A 299 1.32 -5.09 22.13
CA HIS A 299 0.93 -5.57 20.81
C HIS A 299 -0.57 -5.83 20.64
N VAL A 300 -1.30 -6.01 21.74
CA VAL A 300 -2.76 -6.22 21.74
C VAL A 300 -3.55 -5.04 22.30
N LYS A 301 -2.90 -3.93 22.59
CA LYS A 301 -3.54 -2.71 23.05
C LYS A 301 -3.71 -1.70 21.91
N ASN A 302 -4.84 -0.98 21.91
CA ASN A 302 -5.15 0.05 20.92
C ASN A 302 -5.03 -0.46 19.47
N LEU A 303 -5.50 -1.67 19.23
CA LEU A 303 -5.53 -2.25 17.89
C LEU A 303 -6.42 -1.41 16.98
N LYS A 304 -5.97 -1.23 15.74
CA LYS A 304 -6.72 -0.48 14.74
C LYS A 304 -7.93 -1.28 14.29
N LYS A 305 -9.09 -0.88 14.78
CA LYS A 305 -10.37 -1.44 14.34
C LYS A 305 -10.71 -0.95 12.95
N MET A 306 -11.48 -1.76 12.22
CA MET A 306 -11.93 -1.47 10.85
C MET A 306 -13.45 -1.37 10.80
N PRO A 307 -14.07 -0.28 11.33
CA PRO A 307 -15.50 -0.08 11.28
C PRO A 307 -16.00 -0.08 9.84
N LEU A 308 -17.16 -0.69 9.62
CA LEU A 308 -17.83 -0.67 8.32
C LEU A 308 -18.38 0.72 8.04
N VAL A 309 -18.23 1.18 6.81
CA VAL A 309 -18.70 2.50 6.34
C VAL A 309 -19.70 2.33 5.20
N SER A 310 -19.31 1.68 4.13
CA SER A 310 -20.16 1.36 2.99
C SER A 310 -19.52 0.27 2.14
N ASP A 311 -20.35 -0.45 1.40
CA ASP A 311 -19.93 -1.55 0.53
C ASP A 311 -18.86 -1.12 -0.51
N GLU A 312 -18.90 0.13 -0.95
CA GLU A 312 -17.97 0.67 -1.95
C GLU A 312 -16.54 0.83 -1.42
N VAL A 313 -16.36 1.03 -0.11
CA VAL A 313 -15.05 1.37 0.46
C VAL A 313 -14.55 0.39 1.52
N ASP A 314 -15.37 -0.54 1.98
CA ASP A 314 -15.02 -1.43 3.09
C ASP A 314 -13.89 -2.42 2.79
N LEU A 315 -13.61 -2.67 1.50
CA LEU A 315 -12.45 -3.45 1.07
C LEU A 315 -11.13 -2.66 1.06
N CYS A 316 -11.13 -1.37 1.38
CA CYS A 316 -9.91 -0.57 1.42
C CYS A 316 -8.94 -1.09 2.50
N VAL A 317 -7.71 -1.42 2.11
CA VAL A 317 -6.60 -1.82 3.00
C VAL A 317 -5.67 -0.66 3.34
N GLU A 318 -6.02 0.56 2.91
CA GLU A 318 -5.27 1.79 3.17
C GLU A 318 -3.83 1.81 2.62
N CYS A 319 -3.56 1.07 1.55
CA CYS A 319 -2.24 0.94 0.91
C CYS A 319 -1.70 2.24 0.29
N GLY A 320 -2.56 3.23 -0.03
CA GLY A 320 -2.13 4.54 -0.52
C GLY A 320 -1.95 4.69 -2.04
N PHE A 321 -2.08 3.63 -2.86
CA PHE A 321 -1.89 3.71 -4.32
C PHE A 321 -2.76 4.76 -5.02
N CYS A 322 -3.91 5.10 -4.45
CA CYS A 322 -4.81 6.13 -4.98
C CYS A 322 -4.37 7.57 -4.68
N GLU A 323 -3.41 7.79 -3.77
CA GLU A 323 -3.02 9.13 -3.34
C GLU A 323 -2.27 9.93 -4.41
N PRO A 324 -1.26 9.36 -5.10
CA PRO A 324 -0.49 10.09 -6.11
C PRO A 324 -1.32 10.64 -7.27
N VAL A 325 -2.42 9.94 -7.62
CA VAL A 325 -3.27 10.31 -8.76
C VAL A 325 -4.41 11.25 -8.39
N CYS A 326 -4.62 11.54 -7.11
CA CYS A 326 -5.71 12.38 -6.66
C CYS A 326 -5.43 13.87 -6.89
N PRO A 327 -6.30 14.62 -7.58
CA PRO A 327 -6.12 16.07 -7.76
C PRO A 327 -6.12 16.89 -6.46
N SER A 328 -6.74 16.36 -5.40
CA SER A 328 -6.83 17.04 -4.10
C SER A 328 -5.66 16.75 -3.15
N LYS A 329 -4.68 15.92 -3.53
CA LYS A 329 -3.62 15.40 -2.64
C LYS A 329 -2.79 16.46 -1.92
N GLU A 330 -2.63 17.64 -2.53
CA GLU A 330 -1.83 18.74 -1.97
C GLU A 330 -2.70 19.92 -1.48
N ILE A 331 -4.02 19.74 -1.50
CA ILE A 331 -4.98 20.78 -1.17
C ILE A 331 -5.75 20.42 0.10
N THR A 332 -6.33 19.20 0.12
CA THR A 332 -7.19 18.69 1.20
C THR A 332 -6.96 17.18 1.39
N MET A 333 -8.02 16.38 1.42
CA MET A 333 -7.92 14.94 1.65
C MET A 333 -7.74 14.13 0.37
N THR A 334 -6.91 13.09 0.43
CA THR A 334 -6.77 12.04 -0.57
C THR A 334 -7.91 11.00 -0.47
N PRO A 335 -8.08 10.11 -1.46
CA PRO A 335 -9.10 9.06 -1.39
C PRO A 335 -8.95 8.17 -0.15
N ARG A 336 -7.72 7.73 0.18
CA ARG A 336 -7.45 6.94 1.38
C ARG A 336 -7.81 7.69 2.66
N GLN A 337 -7.40 8.94 2.78
CA GLN A 337 -7.70 9.77 3.94
C GLN A 337 -9.21 9.95 4.14
N ARG A 338 -9.98 10.13 3.06
CA ARG A 338 -11.46 10.20 3.14
C ARG A 338 -12.06 8.95 3.75
N ILE A 339 -11.57 7.77 3.36
CA ILE A 339 -12.04 6.49 3.89
C ILE A 339 -11.66 6.34 5.36
N VAL A 340 -10.41 6.65 5.72
CA VAL A 340 -9.92 6.57 7.11
C VAL A 340 -10.74 7.46 8.04
N VAL A 341 -10.93 8.73 7.66
CA VAL A 341 -11.74 9.66 8.46
C VAL A 341 -13.19 9.17 8.62
N GLN A 342 -13.77 8.60 7.57
CA GLN A 342 -15.12 8.03 7.68
C GLN A 342 -15.17 6.79 8.59
N ARG A 343 -14.12 5.99 8.64
CA ARG A 343 -14.01 4.89 9.62
C ARG A 343 -13.93 5.41 11.05
N GLU A 344 -13.15 6.46 11.30
CA GLU A 344 -13.10 7.12 12.61
C GLU A 344 -14.47 7.67 13.03
N ILE A 345 -15.21 8.28 12.08
CA ILE A 345 -16.57 8.76 12.30
C ILE A 345 -17.51 7.58 12.60
N ALA A 346 -17.49 6.52 11.80
CA ALA A 346 -18.34 5.35 11.96
C ALA A 346 -18.05 4.59 13.26
N GLY A 347 -16.80 4.56 13.69
CA GLY A 347 -16.37 3.97 14.97
C GLY A 347 -16.68 4.80 16.19
N GLY A 348 -17.13 6.05 16.03
CA GLY A 348 -17.39 6.97 17.14
C GLY A 348 -16.12 7.54 17.79
N TYR A 349 -14.98 7.51 17.07
CA TYR A 349 -13.68 7.98 17.58
C TYR A 349 -13.34 9.40 17.13
N ALA A 350 -14.05 9.92 16.10
CA ALA A 350 -13.75 11.23 15.52
C ALA A 350 -14.11 12.38 16.47
N ASP A 351 -13.17 13.33 16.60
CA ASP A 351 -13.44 14.60 17.27
C ASP A 351 -14.50 15.41 16.51
N PRO A 352 -15.39 16.16 17.18
CA PRO A 352 -16.40 17.00 16.51
C PRO A 352 -15.84 17.95 15.45
N SER A 353 -14.64 18.51 15.65
CA SER A 353 -13.97 19.36 14.65
C SER A 353 -13.66 18.65 13.35
N VAL A 354 -13.41 17.34 13.39
CA VAL A 354 -13.18 16.51 12.21
C VAL A 354 -14.45 16.34 11.40
N LEU A 355 -15.62 16.23 12.07
CA LEU A 355 -16.92 16.13 11.40
C LEU A 355 -17.21 17.39 10.57
N ASP A 356 -16.97 18.57 11.15
CA ASP A 356 -17.17 19.85 10.47
C ASP A 356 -16.21 20.04 9.30
N ALA A 357 -14.92 19.74 9.51
CA ALA A 357 -13.90 19.85 8.48
C ALA A 357 -14.13 18.86 7.32
N PHE A 358 -14.63 17.66 7.60
CA PHE A 358 -14.83 16.62 6.59
C PHE A 358 -15.83 17.02 5.51
N GLN A 359 -16.83 17.88 5.80
CA GLN A 359 -17.76 18.37 4.81
C GLN A 359 -17.01 19.06 3.64
N TYR A 360 -16.09 19.97 3.96
CA TYR A 360 -15.28 20.64 2.93
C TYR A 360 -14.14 19.76 2.44
N ASP A 361 -13.26 19.33 3.33
CA ASP A 361 -12.00 18.66 2.96
C ASP A 361 -12.21 17.27 2.38
N GLY A 362 -13.21 16.54 2.85
CA GLY A 362 -13.52 15.18 2.40
C GLY A 362 -14.50 15.13 1.23
N ILE A 363 -15.61 15.91 1.32
CA ILE A 363 -16.73 15.77 0.39
C ILE A 363 -16.67 16.79 -0.73
N GLU A 364 -16.55 18.10 -0.43
CA GLU A 364 -16.67 19.16 -1.44
C GLU A 364 -15.47 19.23 -2.37
N THR A 365 -14.27 18.96 -1.89
CA THR A 365 -13.02 19.01 -2.67
C THR A 365 -12.72 17.78 -3.50
N CYS A 366 -13.56 16.72 -3.43
CA CYS A 366 -13.41 15.57 -4.30
C CYS A 366 -13.82 15.91 -5.74
N ALA A 367 -12.92 15.73 -6.71
CA ALA A 367 -13.20 15.96 -8.12
C ALA A 367 -14.17 14.95 -8.73
N THR A 368 -14.36 13.79 -8.08
CA THR A 368 -15.20 12.67 -8.56
C THR A 368 -14.84 12.18 -9.97
N ASP A 369 -13.57 12.28 -10.34
CA ASP A 369 -13.03 11.95 -11.66
C ASP A 369 -12.80 10.45 -11.90
N GLY A 370 -12.79 9.63 -10.82
CA GLY A 370 -12.59 8.18 -10.90
C GLY A 370 -11.12 7.75 -11.03
N LEU A 371 -10.15 8.65 -11.08
CA LEU A 371 -8.72 8.26 -11.19
C LEU A 371 -8.26 7.37 -10.05
N CYS A 372 -8.85 7.53 -8.87
CA CYS A 372 -8.56 6.68 -7.71
C CYS A 372 -8.95 5.20 -7.91
N GLU A 373 -10.00 4.93 -8.69
CA GLU A 373 -10.44 3.57 -9.03
C GLU A 373 -9.41 2.85 -9.91
N ILE A 374 -8.90 3.56 -10.93
CA ILE A 374 -7.89 3.02 -11.86
C ILE A 374 -6.60 2.65 -11.14
N ALA A 375 -6.21 3.46 -10.15
CA ALA A 375 -5.00 3.23 -9.37
C ALA A 375 -5.21 2.23 -8.21
N CYS A 376 -6.46 1.87 -7.89
CA CYS A 376 -6.78 1.03 -6.75
C CYS A 376 -6.70 -0.46 -7.11
N PRO A 377 -5.88 -1.27 -6.41
CA PRO A 377 -5.80 -2.72 -6.66
C PRO A 377 -7.13 -3.47 -6.47
N VAL A 378 -8.09 -2.86 -5.76
CA VAL A 378 -9.41 -3.44 -5.48
C VAL A 378 -10.55 -2.59 -6.08
N ASN A 379 -10.24 -1.74 -7.06
CA ASN A 379 -11.18 -0.95 -7.86
C ASN A 379 -12.14 -0.07 -7.04
N ILE A 380 -11.67 0.55 -5.96
CA ILE A 380 -12.48 1.45 -5.13
C ILE A 380 -12.57 2.83 -5.76
N ASN A 381 -13.80 3.23 -6.14
CA ASN A 381 -14.10 4.58 -6.59
C ASN A 381 -14.59 5.46 -5.43
N THR A 382 -13.67 6.19 -4.79
CA THR A 382 -14.03 7.13 -3.73
C THR A 382 -14.94 8.26 -4.22
N GLY A 383 -14.93 8.56 -5.52
CA GLY A 383 -15.84 9.53 -6.13
C GLY A 383 -17.31 9.09 -6.05
N THR A 384 -17.62 7.79 -6.24
CA THR A 384 -18.97 7.24 -6.06
C THR A 384 -19.42 7.36 -4.60
N PHE A 385 -18.54 7.00 -3.67
CA PHE A 385 -18.76 7.16 -2.23
C PHE A 385 -19.09 8.62 -1.84
N VAL A 386 -18.31 9.60 -2.35
CA VAL A 386 -18.55 11.02 -2.10
C VAL A 386 -19.88 11.50 -2.73
N LYS A 387 -20.22 11.03 -3.93
CA LYS A 387 -21.50 11.36 -4.58
C LYS A 387 -22.68 10.94 -3.73
N TRP A 388 -22.59 9.77 -3.05
CA TRP A 388 -23.63 9.32 -2.12
C TRP A 388 -23.82 10.30 -0.96
N PHE A 389 -22.75 10.83 -0.34
CA PHE A 389 -22.84 11.86 0.70
C PHE A 389 -23.44 13.16 0.18
N ARG A 390 -23.01 13.64 -0.99
CA ARG A 390 -23.56 14.84 -1.61
C ARG A 390 -25.07 14.69 -1.85
N GLN A 391 -25.48 13.54 -2.37
CA GLN A 391 -26.90 13.24 -2.62
C GLN A 391 -27.73 13.17 -1.32
N LYS A 392 -27.17 12.61 -0.24
CA LYS A 392 -27.85 12.52 1.06
C LYS A 392 -28.04 13.89 1.68
N ASN A 393 -27.07 14.80 1.51
CA ASN A 393 -27.10 16.16 2.07
C ASN A 393 -27.85 17.16 1.16
N GLU A 394 -28.30 16.75 -0.04
CA GLU A 394 -29.00 17.63 -0.98
C GLU A 394 -30.42 17.89 -0.50
N SER A 395 -30.81 19.18 -0.47
CA SER A 395 -32.18 19.60 -0.13
C SER A 395 -33.18 19.13 -1.20
N THR A 396 -34.46 18.96 -0.81
CA THR A 396 -35.54 18.60 -1.73
C THR A 396 -35.65 19.60 -2.91
N ILE A 397 -35.48 20.90 -2.61
CA ILE A 397 -35.49 21.95 -3.62
C ILE A 397 -34.26 21.81 -4.55
N GLY A 398 -33.08 21.52 -3.99
CA GLY A 398 -31.88 21.25 -4.76
C GLY A 398 -32.07 20.10 -5.75
N LYS A 399 -32.66 18.99 -5.33
CA LYS A 399 -32.98 17.84 -6.17
C LYS A 399 -33.92 18.17 -7.33
N LEU A 400 -34.93 18.99 -7.07
CA LEU A 400 -35.87 19.46 -8.11
C LEU A 400 -35.17 20.36 -9.12
N ILE A 401 -34.35 21.29 -8.66
CA ILE A 401 -33.60 22.24 -9.53
C ILE A 401 -32.57 21.48 -10.36
N SER A 402 -31.76 20.63 -9.74
CA SER A 402 -30.73 19.84 -10.45
C SER A 402 -31.34 18.87 -11.45
N GLY A 403 -32.43 18.19 -11.09
CA GLY A 403 -33.18 17.32 -11.99
C GLY A 403 -33.77 18.07 -13.18
N TRP A 404 -34.37 19.25 -12.95
CA TRP A 404 -34.86 20.12 -14.02
C TRP A 404 -33.72 20.58 -14.92
N ALA A 405 -32.61 21.06 -14.34
CA ALA A 405 -31.44 21.52 -15.08
C ALA A 405 -30.82 20.41 -15.94
N ALA A 406 -30.72 19.18 -15.44
CA ALA A 406 -30.23 18.04 -16.20
C ALA A 406 -31.10 17.74 -17.42
N ASN A 407 -32.44 17.80 -17.28
CA ASN A 407 -33.38 17.58 -18.39
C ASN A 407 -33.43 18.75 -19.38
N HIS A 408 -32.96 19.95 -18.98
CA HIS A 408 -32.97 21.15 -19.81
C HIS A 408 -31.54 21.70 -20.03
N PHE A 409 -30.55 20.81 -20.15
CA PHE A 409 -29.14 21.17 -20.17
C PHE A 409 -28.76 22.15 -21.29
N SER A 410 -29.34 22.01 -22.48
CA SER A 410 -29.15 22.95 -23.60
C SER A 410 -29.60 24.38 -23.29
N PHE A 411 -30.73 24.51 -22.54
CA PHE A 411 -31.23 25.80 -22.10
C PHE A 411 -30.33 26.44 -21.04
N ILE A 412 -29.83 25.60 -20.09
CA ILE A 412 -28.84 26.06 -19.10
C ILE A 412 -27.55 26.53 -19.76
N GLN A 413 -27.06 25.79 -20.77
CA GLN A 413 -25.89 26.21 -21.55
C GLN A 413 -26.13 27.54 -22.27
N PHE A 414 -27.31 27.76 -22.84
CA PHE A 414 -27.69 29.04 -23.48
C PHE A 414 -27.65 30.18 -22.47
N LEU A 415 -28.24 30.01 -21.29
CA LEU A 415 -28.21 31.00 -20.21
C LEU A 415 -26.78 31.27 -19.69
N ALA A 416 -25.98 30.22 -19.50
CA ALA A 416 -24.58 30.36 -19.05
C ALA A 416 -23.75 31.17 -20.08
N ARG A 417 -23.90 30.86 -21.36
CA ARG A 417 -23.24 31.63 -22.46
C ARG A 417 -23.67 33.08 -22.49
N GLY A 418 -24.98 33.35 -22.33
CA GLY A 418 -25.51 34.71 -22.22
C GLY A 418 -24.91 35.43 -21.01
N GLY A 419 -24.90 34.81 -19.85
CA GLY A 419 -24.30 35.36 -18.63
C GLY A 419 -22.81 35.65 -18.75
N LEU A 420 -22.02 34.75 -19.34
CA LEU A 420 -20.60 34.97 -19.62
C LEU A 420 -20.38 36.15 -20.59
N SER A 421 -21.15 36.22 -21.65
CA SER A 421 -21.05 37.28 -22.64
C SER A 421 -21.40 38.64 -22.04
N MET A 422 -22.50 38.70 -21.28
CA MET A 422 -22.91 39.92 -20.54
C MET A 422 -21.85 40.32 -19.50
N GLY A 423 -21.34 39.36 -18.71
CA GLY A 423 -20.30 39.60 -17.72
C GLY A 423 -19.03 40.16 -18.35
N LYS A 424 -18.60 39.60 -19.49
CA LYS A 424 -17.44 40.15 -20.23
C LYS A 424 -17.69 41.53 -20.81
N ALA A 425 -18.88 41.81 -21.31
CA ALA A 425 -19.25 43.15 -21.77
C ALA A 425 -19.23 44.14 -20.59
N THR A 426 -19.82 43.79 -19.47
CA THR A 426 -19.81 44.61 -18.24
C THR A 426 -18.40 44.82 -17.70
N GLN A 427 -17.53 43.79 -17.74
CA GLN A 427 -16.12 43.90 -17.37
C GLN A 427 -15.37 44.92 -18.22
N LYS A 428 -15.68 45.02 -19.54
CA LYS A 428 -15.09 46.03 -20.42
C LYS A 428 -15.53 47.46 -20.07
N ILE A 429 -16.74 47.63 -19.57
CA ILE A 429 -17.34 48.96 -19.27
C ILE A 429 -16.94 49.42 -17.87
N LEU A 430 -17.11 48.56 -16.85
CA LEU A 430 -16.95 48.92 -15.44
C LEU A 430 -15.61 48.50 -14.85
N GLY A 431 -14.83 47.68 -15.55
CA GLY A 431 -13.59 47.06 -15.07
C GLY A 431 -13.83 45.80 -14.25
N GLY A 432 -12.81 44.93 -14.21
CA GLY A 432 -12.85 43.67 -13.50
C GLY A 432 -13.06 43.78 -11.97
N PRO A 433 -12.33 44.67 -11.28
CA PRO A 433 -12.45 44.86 -9.84
C PRO A 433 -13.85 45.29 -9.41
N ALA A 434 -14.49 46.23 -10.15
CA ALA A 434 -15.84 46.67 -9.85
C ALA A 434 -16.88 45.55 -9.99
N LEU A 435 -16.79 44.77 -11.07
CA LEU A 435 -17.68 43.62 -11.30
C LEU A 435 -17.49 42.52 -10.24
N LYS A 436 -16.24 42.30 -9.79
CA LYS A 436 -15.95 41.35 -8.70
C LYS A 436 -16.61 41.77 -7.38
N VAL A 437 -16.61 43.08 -7.06
CA VAL A 437 -17.28 43.59 -5.86
C VAL A 437 -18.78 43.41 -5.97
N ILE A 438 -19.40 43.79 -7.10
CA ILE A 438 -20.83 43.63 -7.33
C ILE A 438 -21.25 42.17 -7.19
N THR A 439 -20.56 41.25 -7.86
CA THR A 439 -20.88 39.81 -7.84
C THR A 439 -20.57 39.17 -6.51
N ARG A 440 -19.69 39.71 -5.67
CA ARG A 440 -19.48 39.28 -4.29
C ARG A 440 -20.73 39.48 -3.41
N TYR A 441 -21.42 40.60 -3.59
CA TYR A 441 -22.68 40.85 -2.87
C TYR A 441 -23.80 39.93 -3.34
N THR A 442 -23.97 39.76 -4.64
CA THR A 442 -25.02 38.88 -5.20
C THR A 442 -24.71 37.40 -4.90
N ASN A 443 -23.45 37.01 -4.77
CA ASN A 443 -23.04 35.67 -4.37
C ASN A 443 -23.44 35.36 -2.89
N LYS A 444 -23.28 36.35 -1.99
CA LYS A 444 -23.66 36.15 -0.56
C LYS A 444 -25.15 35.86 -0.37
N ILE A 445 -26.00 36.29 -1.27
CA ILE A 445 -27.45 36.02 -1.25
C ILE A 445 -27.86 34.92 -2.24
N GLY A 446 -26.89 34.17 -2.78
CA GLY A 446 -27.11 33.03 -3.65
C GLY A 446 -27.62 33.31 -5.05
N LEU A 447 -27.58 34.58 -5.50
CA LEU A 447 -28.13 35.00 -6.80
C LEU A 447 -27.18 34.80 -7.99
N SER A 448 -25.86 34.86 -7.77
CA SER A 448 -24.87 34.64 -8.84
C SER A 448 -23.56 34.14 -8.32
N PRO A 449 -22.77 33.38 -9.11
CA PRO A 449 -21.38 33.10 -8.79
C PRO A 449 -20.54 34.38 -8.75
N GLN A 450 -19.48 34.42 -7.94
CA GLN A 450 -18.54 35.53 -7.91
C GLN A 450 -17.77 35.61 -9.22
N TRP A 451 -17.69 36.79 -9.81
CA TRP A 451 -16.97 37.00 -11.05
C TRP A 451 -15.48 36.89 -10.90
N ASN A 452 -14.85 36.18 -11.84
CA ASN A 452 -13.39 36.10 -11.97
C ASN A 452 -12.98 36.73 -13.32
N GLU A 453 -12.03 37.64 -13.29
CA GLU A 453 -11.54 38.33 -14.47
C GLU A 453 -10.91 37.40 -15.52
N LYS A 454 -10.38 36.25 -15.08
CA LYS A 454 -9.76 35.23 -15.93
C LYS A 454 -10.76 34.30 -16.62
N LEU A 455 -12.07 34.41 -16.33
CA LEU A 455 -13.08 33.59 -17.01
C LEU A 455 -12.95 33.78 -18.54
N PRO A 456 -13.02 32.69 -19.33
CA PRO A 456 -12.96 32.80 -20.80
C PRO A 456 -14.23 33.46 -21.35
N TYR A 457 -14.17 33.93 -22.59
CA TYR A 457 -15.37 34.27 -23.33
C TYR A 457 -16.23 33.02 -23.58
N ALA A 458 -17.55 33.22 -23.68
CA ALA A 458 -18.43 32.17 -24.09
C ALA A 458 -17.98 31.58 -25.46
N SER A 459 -17.71 30.26 -25.49
CA SER A 459 -17.38 29.59 -26.75
C SER A 459 -18.53 29.68 -27.74
N LYS A 460 -18.24 29.69 -29.06
CA LYS A 460 -19.30 29.52 -30.08
C LYS A 460 -19.98 28.17 -29.89
N PRO A 461 -21.31 28.07 -30.14
CA PRO A 461 -21.96 26.79 -30.16
C PRO A 461 -21.20 25.83 -31.10
N LEU A 462 -20.88 24.64 -30.66
CA LEU A 462 -20.42 23.60 -31.56
C LEU A 462 -21.55 23.35 -32.55
N LEU A 463 -21.36 23.79 -33.79
CA LEU A 463 -22.27 23.44 -34.90
C LEU A 463 -22.24 21.92 -35.02
N THR A 464 -23.41 21.29 -34.98
CA THR A 464 -23.72 19.88 -35.12
C THR A 464 -22.56 19.03 -35.65
N ILE A 465 -22.08 18.13 -34.82
CA ILE A 465 -21.14 17.08 -35.25
C ILE A 465 -21.88 16.35 -36.37
N LYS A 466 -21.39 16.45 -37.62
CA LYS A 466 -21.82 15.54 -38.67
C LYS A 466 -21.51 14.12 -38.20
N GLU A 467 -22.49 13.28 -38.11
CA GLU A 467 -22.34 11.86 -37.80
C GLU A 467 -21.22 11.29 -38.66
N ASN A 468 -20.11 10.99 -38.04
CA ASN A 468 -18.98 10.35 -38.69
C ASN A 468 -19.06 8.86 -38.32
N HIS A 469 -19.73 8.05 -39.12
CA HIS A 469 -19.96 6.62 -38.90
C HIS A 469 -18.69 5.77 -38.77
N GLY A 470 -17.50 6.36 -38.88
CA GLY A 470 -16.21 5.67 -38.70
C GLY A 470 -15.38 6.14 -37.54
N ALA A 471 -15.87 7.06 -36.68
CA ALA A 471 -15.09 7.56 -35.54
C ALA A 471 -15.09 6.53 -34.38
N GLN A 472 -13.91 6.02 -34.00
CA GLN A 472 -13.74 5.16 -32.82
C GLN A 472 -13.80 5.94 -31.49
N TRP A 473 -13.67 7.27 -31.51
CA TRP A 473 -13.62 8.12 -30.31
C TRP A 473 -14.39 9.42 -30.51
N VAL A 474 -15.18 9.81 -29.52
CA VAL A 474 -15.88 11.09 -29.49
C VAL A 474 -15.35 11.89 -28.30
N TYR A 475 -14.72 13.04 -28.56
CA TYR A 475 -14.30 13.97 -27.52
C TYR A 475 -15.40 14.98 -27.22
N PHE A 476 -15.82 15.05 -25.97
CA PHE A 476 -16.66 16.13 -25.48
C PHE A 476 -15.76 17.20 -24.85
N PHE A 477 -15.74 18.39 -25.44
CA PHE A 477 -15.14 19.56 -24.80
C PHE A 477 -16.21 20.25 -23.95
N GLY A 478 -16.02 20.22 -22.60
CA GLY A 478 -16.85 20.95 -21.65
C GLY A 478 -16.54 22.43 -21.61
#